data_b68b9f9c020f6540c68b7a421fb948b6
#
_entry.id   b68b9f9c020f6540c68b7a421fb948b6
#
_cell.length_a   1.000
_cell.length_b   1.000
_cell.length_c   1.000
_cell.angle_alpha   90.00
_cell.angle_beta   90.00
_cell.angle_gamma   90.00
#
_symmetry.space_group_name_H-M   'P 1'
#
loop_
_entity.id
_entity.type
_entity.pdbx_description
1 polymer ?
#
loop_
_entity_poly.entity_id
_entity_poly.type
_entity_poly.pdbx_seq_one_letter_code
_entity_poly.pdbx_strand_id
1 'polypeptide(L)'
;MATWAGDALPPADDDATAYDDDAIPADGVLLQRGGTGPAGESIAMETGQAPSLYVVIHNIKSSDNVGQLIRTAGAFGAREVLVVSAERTARRMRKNLRTFGAHGSDKRVPMRAFASLAQLIAWVKSQGCRVVGVEIDDSAVSCFAPDAWPQQPTCLLPGNEGDGLSQAQIELCDALVYVPQYAAATASLNVNAATACVLSCFAHAVGYTEERRRGAKFEVRDPLHALWRPKS
;
A
#
# COMPACT_ATOMS: atom_id res chain seq x y z
N MET A 1 -43.29 40.27 1.35
CA MET A 1 -42.77 39.58 2.55
C MET A 1 -43.30 38.16 2.48
N ALA A 2 -42.50 37.23 1.99
CA ALA A 2 -42.85 35.81 1.95
C ALA A 2 -41.96 35.11 2.94
N THR A 3 -42.55 34.54 3.99
CA THR A 3 -41.92 33.77 5.07
C THR A 3 -41.54 32.38 4.57
N TRP A 4 -40.26 32.09 4.61
CA TRP A 4 -39.72 30.73 4.32
C TRP A 4 -40.00 29.86 5.54
N ALA A 5 -40.81 28.83 5.37
CA ALA A 5 -41.00 27.76 6.36
C ALA A 5 -39.85 26.77 6.17
N GLY A 6 -39.10 26.56 7.24
CA GLY A 6 -37.99 25.60 7.25
C GLY A 6 -38.52 24.18 7.25
N ASP A 7 -38.10 23.40 6.26
CA ASP A 7 -38.27 21.95 6.27
C ASP A 7 -37.31 21.33 7.29
N ALA A 8 -37.89 20.62 8.26
CA ALA A 8 -37.16 19.87 9.26
C ALA A 8 -36.39 18.73 8.59
N LEU A 9 -35.09 18.62 8.91
CA LEU A 9 -34.28 17.47 8.56
C LEU A 9 -34.89 16.19 9.14
N PRO A 10 -34.93 15.08 8.38
CA PRO A 10 -35.40 13.81 8.90
C PRO A 10 -34.48 13.38 10.06
N PRO A 11 -35.03 12.67 11.07
CA PRO A 11 -34.25 12.20 12.20
C PRO A 11 -33.12 11.30 11.75
N ALA A 12 -31.95 11.47 12.36
CA ALA A 12 -30.82 10.56 12.20
C ALA A 12 -31.28 9.17 12.60
N ASP A 13 -31.14 8.20 11.70
CA ASP A 13 -31.33 6.80 12.02
C ASP A 13 -30.30 6.41 13.08
N ASP A 14 -30.70 6.46 14.34
CA ASP A 14 -30.06 5.83 15.48
C ASP A 14 -30.33 4.32 15.43
N ASP A 15 -29.73 3.63 14.47
CA ASP A 15 -29.57 2.17 14.55
C ASP A 15 -28.25 1.87 15.28
N ALA A 16 -28.25 2.17 16.57
CA ALA A 16 -27.16 1.89 17.51
C ALA A 16 -27.42 0.56 18.24
N THR A 17 -27.68 -0.51 17.46
CA THR A 17 -27.67 -1.85 18.07
C THR A 17 -27.06 -2.85 17.12
N ALA A 18 -26.01 -3.52 17.63
CA ALA A 18 -25.35 -4.72 17.14
C ALA A 18 -24.54 -4.52 15.85
N TYR A 19 -23.23 -4.65 16.01
CA TYR A 19 -22.39 -5.61 15.28
C TYR A 19 -20.94 -5.19 15.44
N ASP A 20 -20.27 -5.76 16.46
CA ASP A 20 -18.81 -5.82 16.57
C ASP A 20 -18.19 -6.71 15.47
N ASP A 21 -19.01 -7.18 14.53
CA ASP A 21 -18.60 -8.05 13.41
C ASP A 21 -17.74 -7.33 12.34
N ASP A 22 -17.60 -6.01 12.44
CA ASP A 22 -16.79 -5.19 11.51
C ASP A 22 -15.39 -4.83 12.06
N ALA A 23 -14.99 -5.35 13.21
CA ALA A 23 -13.65 -5.15 13.75
C ALA A 23 -12.59 -5.72 12.78
N ILE A 24 -11.49 -5.01 12.60
CA ILE A 24 -10.41 -5.46 11.71
C ILE A 24 -9.72 -6.67 12.33
N PRO A 25 -9.81 -7.87 11.73
CA PRO A 25 -9.19 -9.10 12.24
C PRO A 25 -7.65 -9.04 12.16
N ALA A 26 -6.98 -9.98 12.81
CA ALA A 26 -5.52 -10.03 12.90
C ALA A 26 -4.81 -10.11 11.54
N ASP A 27 -5.42 -10.76 10.55
CA ASP A 27 -4.95 -10.87 9.17
C ASP A 27 -5.34 -9.68 8.29
N GLY A 28 -5.93 -8.62 8.90
CA GLY A 28 -6.43 -7.46 8.20
C GLY A 28 -7.69 -7.73 7.40
N VAL A 29 -8.22 -6.69 6.76
CA VAL A 29 -9.43 -6.79 5.94
C VAL A 29 -9.19 -6.22 4.55
N LEU A 30 -9.63 -6.92 3.51
CA LEU A 30 -9.57 -6.42 2.14
C LEU A 30 -10.52 -5.24 1.96
N LEU A 31 -9.99 -4.11 1.48
CA LEU A 31 -10.74 -2.87 1.28
C LEU A 31 -11.41 -2.78 -0.09
N GLN A 32 -11.26 -3.74 -0.98
CA GLN A 32 -11.77 -3.65 -2.33
C GLN A 32 -13.30 -3.53 -2.38
N ARG A 33 -13.78 -2.56 -3.16
CA ARG A 33 -15.19 -2.46 -3.53
C ARG A 33 -15.46 -3.46 -4.65
N GLY A 34 -16.16 -4.53 -4.34
CA GLY A 34 -16.79 -5.39 -5.33
C GLY A 34 -15.93 -6.51 -5.93
N GLY A 35 -15.42 -7.41 -5.11
CA GLY A 35 -14.82 -8.64 -5.58
C GLY A 35 -14.64 -9.62 -4.44
N THR A 36 -15.49 -10.63 -4.36
CA THR A 36 -15.29 -11.79 -3.49
C THR A 36 -14.28 -12.72 -4.16
N GLY A 37 -13.01 -12.52 -3.90
CA GLY A 37 -11.99 -13.52 -4.17
C GLY A 37 -11.65 -14.25 -2.86
N PRO A 38 -11.27 -15.54 -2.88
CA PRO A 38 -10.96 -16.26 -1.67
C PRO A 38 -9.81 -15.62 -0.92
N ALA A 39 -10.08 -15.17 0.30
CA ALA A 39 -9.06 -14.75 1.25
C ALA A 39 -8.28 -16.01 1.67
N GLY A 40 -6.95 -15.95 1.59
CA GLY A 40 -6.15 -16.78 2.48
C GLY A 40 -5.28 -17.87 1.89
N GLU A 41 -5.01 -17.94 0.60
CA GLU A 41 -3.93 -18.83 0.15
C GLU A 41 -2.58 -18.07 0.23
N SER A 42 -1.74 -18.48 1.17
CA SER A 42 -0.31 -18.20 1.15
C SER A 42 0.23 -18.80 -0.15
N ILE A 43 0.56 -17.95 -1.12
CA ILE A 43 1.18 -18.43 -2.35
C ILE A 43 2.63 -18.75 -1.99
N ALA A 44 2.90 -20.03 -1.73
CA ALA A 44 4.25 -20.55 -1.76
C ALA A 44 4.86 -20.15 -3.10
N MET A 45 6.06 -19.57 -3.08
CA MET A 45 6.80 -19.21 -4.28
C MET A 45 6.99 -20.49 -5.11
N GLU A 46 6.31 -20.59 -6.26
CA GLU A 46 6.71 -21.55 -7.26
C GLU A 46 8.14 -21.18 -7.72
N THR A 47 9.04 -22.14 -7.73
CA THR A 47 10.42 -21.94 -8.15
C THR A 47 10.48 -21.30 -9.53
N GLY A 48 10.93 -20.05 -9.61
CA GLY A 48 11.00 -19.26 -10.84
C GLY A 48 10.09 -18.04 -10.93
N GLN A 49 9.24 -17.79 -9.94
CA GLN A 49 8.41 -16.58 -9.87
C GLN A 49 9.12 -15.48 -9.06
N ALA A 50 9.11 -14.25 -9.60
CA ALA A 50 9.69 -13.09 -8.91
C ALA A 50 9.00 -12.86 -7.54
N PRO A 51 9.75 -12.38 -6.51
CA PRO A 51 9.22 -12.21 -5.17
C PRO A 51 8.07 -11.22 -5.09
N SER A 52 7.10 -11.48 -4.19
CA SER A 52 5.97 -10.58 -3.98
C SER A 52 6.42 -9.28 -3.33
N LEU A 53 5.77 -8.19 -3.74
CA LEU A 53 5.98 -6.84 -3.23
C LEU A 53 4.72 -6.33 -2.54
N TYR A 54 4.88 -5.76 -1.35
CA TYR A 54 3.84 -5.05 -0.61
C TYR A 54 4.29 -3.62 -0.33
N VAL A 55 3.37 -2.66 -0.33
CA VAL A 55 3.67 -1.25 -0.04
C VAL A 55 2.75 -0.77 1.08
N VAL A 56 3.34 -0.22 2.14
CA VAL A 56 2.60 0.27 3.31
C VAL A 56 2.22 1.73 3.13
N ILE A 57 0.98 2.07 3.49
CA ILE A 57 0.52 3.43 3.71
C ILE A 57 0.23 3.59 5.20
N HIS A 58 1.12 4.29 5.89
CA HIS A 58 1.02 4.56 7.32
C HIS A 58 1.41 6.01 7.61
N ASN A 59 0.54 6.73 8.33
CA ASN A 59 0.74 8.14 8.70
C ASN A 59 0.98 9.10 7.53
N ILE A 60 0.52 8.76 6.33
CA ILE A 60 0.58 9.68 5.19
C ILE A 60 -0.58 10.66 5.30
N LYS A 61 -0.26 11.95 5.50
CA LYS A 61 -1.24 13.02 5.77
C LYS A 61 -1.94 13.51 4.50
N SER A 62 -1.21 13.60 3.40
CA SER A 62 -1.73 14.09 2.12
C SER A 62 -2.51 13.01 1.37
N SER A 63 -3.79 13.28 1.08
CA SER A 63 -4.61 12.41 0.23
C SER A 63 -4.07 12.25 -1.18
N ASP A 64 -3.34 13.25 -1.69
CA ASP A 64 -2.67 13.18 -2.99
C ASP A 64 -1.51 12.19 -2.95
N ASN A 65 -0.69 12.21 -1.88
CA ASN A 65 0.37 11.24 -1.70
C ASN A 65 -0.18 9.83 -1.55
N VAL A 66 -1.26 9.63 -0.80
CA VAL A 66 -1.95 8.33 -0.68
C VAL A 66 -2.38 7.81 -2.06
N GLY A 67 -3.08 8.63 -2.84
CA GLY A 67 -3.54 8.24 -4.17
C GLY A 67 -2.40 7.96 -5.16
N GLN A 68 -1.35 8.78 -5.12
CA GLN A 68 -0.16 8.59 -5.94
C GLN A 68 0.61 7.34 -5.55
N LEU A 69 0.76 7.04 -4.24
CA LEU A 69 1.39 5.81 -3.76
C LEU A 69 0.65 4.56 -4.22
N ILE A 70 -0.68 4.54 -4.15
CA ILE A 70 -1.50 3.43 -4.69
C ILE A 70 -1.24 3.24 -6.18
N ARG A 71 -1.23 4.34 -6.94
CA ARG A 71 -0.96 4.30 -8.38
C ARG A 71 0.45 3.81 -8.68
N THR A 72 1.43 4.30 -7.97
CA THR A 72 2.85 3.93 -8.11
C THR A 72 3.06 2.46 -7.76
N ALA A 73 2.51 2.01 -6.63
CA ALA A 73 2.55 0.61 -6.21
C ALA A 73 1.96 -0.32 -7.29
N GLY A 74 0.80 0.05 -7.86
CA GLY A 74 0.18 -0.69 -8.95
C GLY A 74 1.03 -0.72 -10.23
N ALA A 75 1.71 0.38 -10.58
CA ALA A 75 2.57 0.45 -11.75
C ALA A 75 3.82 -0.45 -11.64
N PHE A 76 4.31 -0.66 -10.42
CA PHE A 76 5.47 -1.52 -10.14
C PHE A 76 5.10 -2.93 -9.66
N GLY A 77 3.85 -3.36 -9.85
CA GLY A 77 3.45 -4.75 -9.61
C GLY A 77 3.32 -5.13 -8.14
N ALA A 78 3.04 -4.16 -7.25
CA ALA A 78 2.74 -4.49 -5.87
C ALA A 78 1.53 -5.45 -5.78
N ARG A 79 1.70 -6.53 -5.04
CA ARG A 79 0.66 -7.53 -4.80
C ARG A 79 -0.52 -6.94 -4.04
N GLU A 80 -0.24 -6.19 -2.97
CA GLU A 80 -1.23 -5.46 -2.19
C GLU A 80 -0.62 -4.15 -1.66
N VAL A 81 -1.45 -3.14 -1.51
CA VAL A 81 -1.16 -1.96 -0.71
C VAL A 81 -1.76 -2.17 0.69
N LEU A 82 -0.92 -2.06 1.71
CA LEU A 82 -1.29 -2.32 3.10
C LEU A 82 -1.53 -0.98 3.80
N VAL A 83 -2.72 -0.77 4.32
CA VAL A 83 -3.13 0.51 4.92
C VAL A 83 -3.28 0.34 6.43
N VAL A 84 -2.59 1.17 7.20
CA VAL A 84 -2.81 1.27 8.64
C VAL A 84 -3.69 2.48 8.93
N SER A 85 -4.75 2.28 9.67
CA SER A 85 -5.66 3.35 10.04
C SER A 85 -6.14 3.18 11.48
N ALA A 86 -6.36 4.30 12.17
CA ALA A 86 -6.97 4.32 13.49
C ALA A 86 -8.47 3.97 13.48
N GLU A 87 -9.07 3.86 12.31
CA GLU A 87 -10.46 3.44 12.16
C GLU A 87 -10.63 1.98 12.57
N ARG A 88 -11.57 1.73 13.48
CA ARG A 88 -11.79 0.41 14.07
C ARG A 88 -12.53 -0.56 13.14
N THR A 89 -13.19 -0.05 12.10
CA THR A 89 -14.00 -0.87 11.19
C THR A 89 -13.59 -0.68 9.75
N ALA A 90 -13.60 -1.76 8.99
CA ALA A 90 -13.33 -1.76 7.55
C ALA A 90 -14.26 -0.81 6.79
N ARG A 91 -15.53 -0.71 7.20
CA ARG A 91 -16.53 0.18 6.60
C ARG A 91 -16.12 1.65 6.71
N ARG A 92 -15.70 2.10 7.92
CA ARG A 92 -15.24 3.48 8.14
C ARG A 92 -13.95 3.75 7.37
N MET A 93 -13.02 2.81 7.38
CA MET A 93 -11.77 2.92 6.64
C MET A 93 -12.02 3.08 5.13
N ARG A 94 -12.86 2.24 4.52
CA ARG A 94 -13.27 2.39 3.10
C ARG A 94 -13.90 3.74 2.80
N LYS A 95 -14.75 4.25 3.71
CA LYS A 95 -15.43 5.54 3.53
C LYS A 95 -14.46 6.72 3.63
N ASN A 96 -13.49 6.64 4.54
CA ASN A 96 -12.60 7.74 4.89
C ASN A 96 -11.28 7.75 4.12
N LEU A 97 -10.89 6.60 3.53
CA LEU A 97 -9.68 6.54 2.71
C LEU A 97 -9.85 7.40 1.46
N ARG A 98 -9.16 8.53 1.45
CA ARG A 98 -9.15 9.44 0.31
C ARG A 98 -7.97 9.09 -0.59
N THR A 99 -8.29 8.73 -1.84
CA THR A 99 -7.32 8.28 -2.85
C THR A 99 -7.20 9.27 -4.00
N PHE A 100 -7.13 10.56 -3.65
CA PHE A 100 -7.00 11.61 -4.64
C PHE A 100 -5.70 11.41 -5.45
N GLY A 101 -5.76 11.52 -6.77
CA GLY A 101 -4.59 11.26 -7.62
C GLY A 101 -4.36 9.79 -8.02
N ALA A 102 -5.13 8.84 -7.49
CA ALA A 102 -5.02 7.43 -7.86
C ALA A 102 -5.45 7.14 -9.32
N HIS A 103 -6.23 8.02 -9.94
CA HIS A 103 -6.72 7.88 -11.33
C HIS A 103 -7.33 6.49 -11.62
N GLY A 104 -8.10 5.95 -10.67
CA GLY A 104 -8.75 4.64 -10.78
C GLY A 104 -7.88 3.44 -10.43
N SER A 105 -6.61 3.63 -10.05
CA SER A 105 -5.75 2.54 -9.55
C SER A 105 -6.25 1.97 -8.23
N ASP A 106 -6.89 2.80 -7.39
CA ASP A 106 -7.54 2.41 -6.15
C ASP A 106 -8.67 1.37 -6.31
N LYS A 107 -9.15 1.17 -7.54
CA LYS A 107 -10.15 0.14 -7.89
C LYS A 107 -9.50 -1.16 -8.40
N ARG A 108 -8.22 -1.12 -8.74
CA ARG A 108 -7.50 -2.22 -9.40
C ARG A 108 -6.39 -2.81 -8.54
N VAL A 109 -5.73 -1.97 -7.73
CA VAL A 109 -4.68 -2.44 -6.82
C VAL A 109 -5.35 -3.02 -5.58
N PRO A 110 -5.10 -4.29 -5.24
CA PRO A 110 -5.60 -4.88 -4.01
C PRO A 110 -5.12 -4.07 -2.79
N MET A 111 -6.02 -3.79 -1.86
CA MET A 111 -5.70 -3.07 -0.63
C MET A 111 -6.20 -3.86 0.58
N ARG A 112 -5.35 -3.96 1.61
CA ARG A 112 -5.68 -4.59 2.88
C ARG A 112 -5.46 -3.60 4.01
N ALA A 113 -6.39 -3.58 4.96
CA ALA A 113 -6.39 -2.67 6.08
C ALA A 113 -6.05 -3.37 7.38
N PHE A 114 -5.30 -2.68 8.23
CA PHE A 114 -4.91 -3.12 9.56
C PHE A 114 -5.21 -2.03 10.59
N ALA A 115 -5.53 -2.45 11.82
CA ALA A 115 -5.82 -1.52 12.92
C ALA A 115 -4.54 -0.88 13.52
N SER A 116 -3.38 -1.52 13.32
CA SER A 116 -2.09 -1.01 13.80
C SER A 116 -0.93 -1.47 12.92
N LEU A 117 0.18 -0.72 12.99
CA LEU A 117 1.42 -1.10 12.30
C LEU A 117 1.97 -2.43 12.85
N ALA A 118 1.91 -2.66 14.15
CA ALA A 118 2.36 -3.91 14.76
C ALA A 118 1.59 -5.13 14.22
N GLN A 119 0.28 -5.01 14.06
CA GLN A 119 -0.56 -6.04 13.45
C GLN A 119 -0.15 -6.30 12.00
N LEU A 120 0.05 -5.25 11.20
CA LEU A 120 0.52 -5.34 9.82
C LEU A 120 1.87 -6.06 9.75
N ILE A 121 2.84 -5.65 10.55
CA ILE A 121 4.19 -6.25 10.57
C ILE A 121 4.13 -7.73 10.94
N ALA A 122 3.33 -8.09 11.95
CA ALA A 122 3.14 -9.50 12.32
C ALA A 122 2.58 -10.31 11.12
N TRP A 123 1.61 -9.75 10.41
CA TRP A 123 1.02 -10.40 9.25
C TRP A 123 2.03 -10.54 8.10
N VAL A 124 2.74 -9.50 7.69
CA VAL A 124 3.72 -9.60 6.58
C VAL A 124 4.87 -10.55 6.92
N LYS A 125 5.31 -10.60 8.17
CA LYS A 125 6.33 -11.57 8.63
C LYS A 125 5.79 -13.01 8.55
N SER A 126 4.51 -13.23 8.85
CA SER A 126 3.88 -14.55 8.65
C SER A 126 3.79 -14.97 7.18
N GLN A 127 3.82 -14.00 6.26
CA GLN A 127 3.91 -14.25 4.80
C GLN A 127 5.36 -14.46 4.32
N GLY A 128 6.34 -14.52 5.22
CA GLY A 128 7.76 -14.65 4.88
C GLY A 128 8.38 -13.39 4.27
N CYS A 129 7.76 -12.22 4.47
CA CYS A 129 8.25 -10.97 3.92
C CYS A 129 9.38 -10.37 4.78
N ARG A 130 10.39 -9.83 4.09
CA ARG A 130 11.34 -8.87 4.65
C ARG A 130 10.68 -7.49 4.71
N VAL A 131 10.78 -6.82 5.83
CA VAL A 131 10.30 -5.44 6.01
C VAL A 131 11.45 -4.47 5.74
N VAL A 132 11.29 -3.60 4.75
CA VAL A 132 12.31 -2.63 4.34
C VAL A 132 11.74 -1.21 4.51
N GLY A 133 12.34 -0.43 5.42
CA GLY A 133 12.02 0.98 5.58
C GLY A 133 12.65 1.82 4.48
N VAL A 134 11.92 2.83 4.00
CA VAL A 134 12.45 3.82 3.05
C VAL A 134 12.68 5.11 3.83
N GLU A 135 13.93 5.35 4.25
CA GLU A 135 14.31 6.46 5.11
C GLU A 135 15.78 6.84 4.91
N ILE A 136 16.10 8.10 5.19
CA ILE A 136 17.49 8.58 5.25
C ILE A 136 17.97 8.37 6.69
N ASP A 137 18.86 7.39 6.88
CA ASP A 137 19.41 7.00 8.17
C ASP A 137 20.85 6.52 8.00
N ASP A 138 21.68 6.64 9.05
CA ASP A 138 23.08 6.21 9.03
C ASP A 138 23.24 4.70 8.76
N SER A 139 22.26 3.89 9.13
CA SER A 139 22.23 2.45 8.88
C SER A 139 21.63 2.08 7.51
N ALA A 140 21.06 3.03 6.78
CA ALA A 140 20.41 2.78 5.51
C ALA A 140 21.43 2.56 4.38
N VAL A 141 21.13 1.62 3.48
CA VAL A 141 21.91 1.39 2.27
C VAL A 141 21.27 2.06 1.06
N SER A 142 22.07 2.41 0.07
CA SER A 142 21.51 2.93 -1.19
C SER A 142 20.55 1.92 -1.82
N CYS A 143 19.38 2.37 -2.29
CA CYS A 143 18.45 1.51 -3.03
C CYS A 143 19.04 0.96 -4.34
N PHE A 144 20.15 1.49 -4.83
CA PHE A 144 20.90 1.00 -5.99
C PHE A 144 21.98 -0.03 -5.63
N ALA A 145 22.21 -0.30 -4.34
CA ALA A 145 23.20 -1.28 -3.94
C ALA A 145 22.79 -2.69 -4.42
N PRO A 146 23.73 -3.49 -4.95
CA PRO A 146 23.41 -4.81 -5.52
C PRO A 146 22.78 -5.78 -4.52
N ASP A 147 23.12 -5.64 -3.24
CA ASP A 147 22.69 -6.47 -2.12
C ASP A 147 21.47 -5.91 -1.38
N ALA A 148 20.97 -4.75 -1.78
CA ALA A 148 19.77 -4.14 -1.17
C ALA A 148 18.52 -5.03 -1.32
N TRP A 149 18.43 -5.81 -2.42
CA TRP A 149 17.22 -6.52 -2.84
C TRP A 149 17.46 -8.02 -3.00
N PRO A 150 17.45 -8.80 -1.93
CA PRO A 150 17.49 -10.27 -2.01
C PRO A 150 16.20 -10.80 -2.68
N GLN A 151 16.30 -12.00 -3.28
CA GLN A 151 15.19 -12.69 -3.95
C GLN A 151 14.20 -13.28 -2.92
N GLN A 152 13.50 -12.40 -2.20
CA GLN A 152 12.48 -12.79 -1.21
C GLN A 152 11.33 -11.80 -1.19
N PRO A 153 10.12 -12.20 -0.74
CA PRO A 153 8.99 -11.30 -0.58
C PRO A 153 9.35 -10.10 0.27
N THR A 154 8.98 -8.90 -0.19
CA THR A 154 9.39 -7.64 0.45
C THR A 154 8.18 -6.75 0.72
N CYS A 155 8.15 -6.18 1.93
CA CYS A 155 7.18 -5.17 2.34
C CYS A 155 7.92 -3.84 2.53
N LEU A 156 7.61 -2.84 1.71
CA LEU A 156 8.17 -1.49 1.82
C LEU A 156 7.35 -0.65 2.79
N LEU A 157 8.03 -0.06 3.77
CA LEU A 157 7.47 0.89 4.73
C LEU A 157 8.09 2.28 4.46
N PRO A 158 7.44 3.14 3.64
CA PRO A 158 7.92 4.50 3.42
C PRO A 158 7.75 5.37 4.67
N GLY A 159 8.74 6.25 4.93
CA GLY A 159 8.62 7.31 5.91
C GLY A 159 7.49 8.29 5.56
N ASN A 160 6.93 8.97 6.57
CA ASN A 160 5.86 9.95 6.35
C ASN A 160 6.41 11.33 5.93
N GLU A 161 5.51 12.23 5.56
CA GLU A 161 5.88 13.60 5.20
C GLU A 161 6.33 14.39 6.44
N GLY A 162 7.58 14.79 6.49
CA GLY A 162 8.18 15.69 7.46
C GLY A 162 8.97 15.00 8.56
N ASP A 163 8.42 13.97 9.18
CA ASP A 163 9.07 13.32 10.33
C ASP A 163 9.81 12.02 9.96
N GLY A 164 9.53 11.48 8.77
CA GLY A 164 10.10 10.19 8.32
C GLY A 164 9.59 9.01 9.13
N LEU A 165 10.44 7.98 9.34
CA LEU A 165 10.19 6.86 10.23
C LEU A 165 10.68 7.20 11.64
N SER A 166 9.84 6.98 12.64
CA SER A 166 10.27 7.04 14.04
C SER A 166 11.23 5.91 14.38
N GLN A 167 12.03 6.06 15.44
CA GLN A 167 12.94 5.03 15.90
C GLN A 167 12.21 3.69 16.14
N ALA A 168 11.02 3.73 16.75
CA ALA A 168 10.21 2.52 16.95
C ALA A 168 9.75 1.86 15.64
N GLN A 169 9.57 2.63 14.56
CA GLN A 169 9.25 2.08 13.24
C GLN A 169 10.49 1.53 12.53
N ILE A 170 11.64 2.17 12.71
CA ILE A 170 12.93 1.69 12.21
C ILE A 170 13.26 0.32 12.82
N GLU A 171 13.03 0.15 14.11
CA GLU A 171 13.26 -1.12 14.83
C GLU A 171 12.37 -2.28 14.35
N LEU A 172 11.26 -1.98 13.68
CA LEU A 172 10.39 -2.98 13.06
C LEU A 172 10.89 -3.43 11.69
N CYS A 173 11.82 -2.69 11.08
CA CYS A 173 12.37 -2.98 9.77
C CYS A 173 13.53 -3.97 9.87
N ASP A 174 13.63 -4.88 8.91
CA ASP A 174 14.75 -5.80 8.78
C ASP A 174 15.92 -5.15 8.02
N ALA A 175 15.68 -4.04 7.32
CA ALA A 175 16.68 -3.19 6.68
C ALA A 175 16.09 -1.81 6.37
N LEU A 176 16.99 -0.85 6.12
CA LEU A 176 16.63 0.48 5.61
C LEU A 176 17.29 0.72 4.26
N VAL A 177 16.58 1.41 3.38
CA VAL A 177 17.11 1.90 2.11
C VAL A 177 16.81 3.38 1.94
N TYR A 178 17.72 4.09 1.27
CA TYR A 178 17.52 5.48 0.89
C TYR A 178 17.75 5.70 -0.60
N VAL A 179 17.19 6.79 -1.13
CA VAL A 179 17.44 7.24 -2.51
C VAL A 179 18.59 8.26 -2.47
N PRO A 180 19.74 7.98 -3.09
CA PRO A 180 20.83 8.94 -3.16
C PRO A 180 20.40 10.26 -3.83
N GLN A 181 20.79 11.39 -3.23
CA GLN A 181 20.60 12.72 -3.78
C GLN A 181 21.95 13.29 -4.20
N TYR A 182 21.99 13.95 -5.36
CA TYR A 182 23.23 14.38 -5.99
C TYR A 182 23.40 15.91 -5.98
N ALA A 183 22.49 16.62 -5.32
CA ALA A 183 22.54 18.09 -5.19
C ALA A 183 21.95 18.50 -3.84
N ALA A 184 22.43 19.62 -3.29
CA ALA A 184 22.01 20.17 -2.00
C ALA A 184 20.79 21.12 -2.12
N ALA A 185 19.88 20.87 -3.05
CA ALA A 185 18.71 21.73 -3.27
C ALA A 185 17.55 21.41 -2.32
N THR A 186 17.50 20.21 -1.75
CA THR A 186 16.49 19.77 -0.80
C THR A 186 17.07 18.74 0.17
N ALA A 187 16.53 18.68 1.38
CA ALA A 187 16.96 17.70 2.39
C ALA A 187 16.35 16.31 2.14
N SER A 188 15.18 16.23 1.52
CA SER A 188 14.47 14.98 1.25
C SER A 188 13.62 15.07 0.00
N LEU A 189 13.24 13.91 -0.54
CA LEU A 189 12.27 13.78 -1.62
C LEU A 189 10.84 13.68 -1.04
N ASN A 190 9.85 14.02 -1.88
CA ASN A 190 8.47 13.68 -1.59
C ASN A 190 8.33 12.15 -1.42
N VAL A 191 7.50 11.71 -0.47
CA VAL A 191 7.32 10.28 -0.14
C VAL A 191 6.97 9.41 -1.35
N ASN A 192 6.09 9.89 -2.24
CA ASN A 192 5.76 9.14 -3.45
C ASN A 192 6.93 9.10 -4.44
N ALA A 193 7.68 10.19 -4.59
CA ALA A 193 8.86 10.23 -5.46
C ALA A 193 9.95 9.28 -4.97
N ALA A 194 10.26 9.29 -3.67
CA ALA A 194 11.21 8.37 -3.05
C ALA A 194 10.75 6.92 -3.24
N THR A 195 9.47 6.62 -2.94
CA THR A 195 8.91 5.29 -3.11
C THR A 195 8.96 4.83 -4.56
N ALA A 196 8.68 5.69 -5.54
CA ALA A 196 8.76 5.33 -6.96
C ALA A 196 10.18 4.94 -7.37
N CYS A 197 11.20 5.67 -6.92
CA CYS A 197 12.61 5.32 -7.16
C CYS A 197 12.95 3.97 -6.56
N VAL A 198 12.59 3.74 -5.30
CA VAL A 198 12.85 2.48 -4.59
C VAL A 198 12.15 1.30 -5.27
N LEU A 199 10.88 1.45 -5.65
CA LEU A 199 10.12 0.43 -6.35
C LEU A 199 10.73 0.08 -7.71
N SER A 200 11.23 1.08 -8.45
CA SER A 200 11.94 0.87 -9.71
C SER A 200 13.22 0.05 -9.51
N CYS A 201 14.01 0.38 -8.47
CA CYS A 201 15.22 -0.37 -8.13
C CYS A 201 14.89 -1.81 -7.74
N PHE A 202 13.87 -2.01 -6.88
CA PHE A 202 13.41 -3.34 -6.49
C PHE A 202 12.97 -4.17 -7.70
N ALA A 203 12.04 -3.66 -8.51
CA ALA A 203 11.50 -4.39 -9.67
C ALA A 203 12.60 -4.80 -10.65
N HIS A 204 13.57 -3.91 -10.89
CA HIS A 204 14.73 -4.20 -11.74
C HIS A 204 15.63 -5.29 -11.11
N ALA A 205 15.99 -5.15 -9.84
CA ALA A 205 16.90 -6.05 -9.15
C ALA A 205 16.36 -7.48 -9.02
N VAL A 206 15.05 -7.63 -8.78
CA VAL A 206 14.42 -8.96 -8.64
C VAL A 206 13.92 -9.54 -9.98
N GLY A 207 14.08 -8.80 -11.07
CA GLY A 207 13.79 -9.30 -12.44
C GLY A 207 12.29 -9.30 -12.78
N TYR A 208 11.54 -8.30 -12.35
CA TYR A 208 10.15 -8.15 -12.80
C TYR A 208 10.09 -7.96 -14.31
N THR A 209 9.16 -8.65 -14.96
CA THR A 209 8.95 -8.52 -16.41
C THR A 209 8.10 -7.30 -16.72
N GLU A 210 8.55 -6.48 -17.68
CA GLU A 210 7.80 -5.33 -18.16
C GLU A 210 6.46 -5.76 -18.76
N GLU A 211 5.37 -5.07 -18.39
CA GLU A 211 4.05 -5.29 -18.98
C GLU A 211 4.01 -4.83 -20.45
N ARG A 212 3.09 -5.44 -21.21
CA ARG A 212 2.92 -5.13 -22.63
C ARG A 212 2.44 -3.69 -22.83
N ARG A 213 2.95 -3.05 -23.85
CA ARG A 213 2.52 -1.74 -24.31
C ARG A 213 1.62 -1.87 -25.53
N ARG A 214 0.57 -1.04 -25.58
CA ARG A 214 -0.27 -0.87 -26.74
C ARG A 214 -0.17 0.60 -27.21
N GLY A 215 0.58 0.81 -28.28
CA GLY A 215 0.95 2.15 -28.73
C GLY A 215 1.77 2.89 -27.66
N ALA A 216 1.31 4.08 -27.25
CA ALA A 216 2.01 4.93 -26.29
C ALA A 216 1.66 4.65 -24.81
N LYS A 217 0.92 3.59 -24.51
CA LYS A 217 0.47 3.27 -23.14
C LYS A 217 0.64 1.79 -22.82
N PHE A 218 0.84 1.49 -21.53
CA PHE A 218 0.76 0.12 -21.06
C PHE A 218 -0.69 -0.39 -21.08
N GLU A 219 -0.86 -1.68 -21.32
CA GLU A 219 -2.17 -2.33 -21.22
C GLU A 219 -2.58 -2.40 -19.75
N VAL A 220 -3.78 -1.89 -19.47
CA VAL A 220 -4.36 -1.99 -18.12
C VAL A 220 -5.23 -3.23 -18.06
N ARG A 221 -4.84 -4.21 -17.23
CA ARG A 221 -5.64 -5.40 -16.96
C ARG A 221 -6.39 -5.24 -15.65
N ASP A 222 -7.56 -5.85 -15.57
CA ASP A 222 -8.23 -6.03 -14.29
C ASP A 222 -7.54 -7.20 -13.54
N PRO A 223 -6.82 -6.94 -12.43
CA PRO A 223 -6.09 -7.99 -11.73
C PRO A 223 -7.00 -9.09 -11.21
N LEU A 224 -8.28 -8.79 -10.94
CA LEU A 224 -9.27 -9.79 -10.51
C LEU A 224 -9.64 -10.76 -11.64
N HIS A 225 -9.57 -10.33 -12.89
CA HIS A 225 -9.85 -11.18 -14.05
C HIS A 225 -8.66 -12.07 -14.42
N ALA A 226 -7.42 -11.64 -14.12
CA ALA A 226 -6.20 -12.40 -14.43
C ALA A 226 -5.97 -13.57 -13.46
N LEU A 227 -6.40 -13.41 -12.20
CA LEU A 227 -6.30 -14.45 -11.18
C LEU A 227 -7.37 -15.55 -11.31
N TRP A 228 -8.40 -15.33 -12.14
CA TRP A 228 -9.57 -16.21 -12.26
C TRP A 228 -9.69 -16.94 -13.61
N ARG A 229 -8.64 -17.07 -14.39
CA ARG A 229 -8.67 -17.98 -15.53
C ARG A 229 -8.31 -19.39 -15.06
N PRO A 230 -9.27 -20.35 -15.05
CA PRO A 230 -8.90 -21.75 -14.94
C PRO A 230 -7.98 -22.07 -16.12
N LYS A 231 -6.83 -22.66 -15.86
CA LYS A 231 -5.98 -23.23 -16.89
C LYS A 231 -6.81 -24.30 -17.59
N SER A 232 -7.19 -24.09 -18.84
CA SER A 232 -7.71 -25.09 -19.74
C SER A 232 -6.60 -26.03 -20.16
#